data_9659bc9f39b3fb23bfd6a3019ccc0a56
#
_entry.id   9659bc9f39b3fb23bfd6a3019ccc0a56
#
_cell.length_a   1.000
_cell.length_b   1.000
_cell.length_c   1.000
_cell.angle_alpha   90.00
_cell.angle_beta   90.00
_cell.angle_gamma   90.00
#
_symmetry.space_group_name_H-M   'P 1'
#
loop_
_entity.id
_entity.type
_entity.pdbx_description
1 polymer ?
#
loop_
_entity_poly.entity_id
_entity_poly.type
_entity_poly.pdbx_seq_one_letter_code
_entity_poly.pdbx_strand_id
1 'polypeptide(L)'
;MAEVLKKVDVVTVGAGWTGGIVAAELTKAGLNVLSLERGHMQSTENFNYIHDEWRYGINYGLMQDCSKDTVTFRHDPSGLALPYRKMGSFLLGNNVGGAGVHWNGWTFRFMPYDFEIQTLSKQRYGNKLGNDYTLQDWGVTYKDMEPYYDRFEKTCGVSGEPNPLAEKMGAFRSSPYPQEPLENTKMLKRFESAAKSSNLHTYRLPASNSKGGYTNPDGQDLAPCQYCAYCERFGCEYGAKASPLNTVIPKAMSTGKYTIRTYSNVTQILKKDGKVTGVKFVDTRTMKEYIQPADIVVLASYMFNNAKLLMVSNIGEQYDPKTGKGTLGRNYCYQMNMGTTAFFDEQFNTFMGSGALGTTSDDFNGDNFDHSKEKFLHGAMIYSVQLGTRPIQSAPLPAGAPTWGAEFKKALNYNFTRAITVGGQGASLPHKNNYLSLDPTYKDAFGMPLLRLTYNFTDQDRALHKFITDKTAEVAKRMQGVKSIKKGAYLKDYSVVPYQSTHNTGGTTMGADRETSVVNTYLQHWDADNLFVVGAGNFQHNSGYNPTDTVGALAYRCTEGILKYHKSGKSLA
;
A
#
# COMPACT_ATOMS: atom_id res chain seq x y z
N MET A 1 7.63 0.99 -37.42
CA MET A 1 6.22 1.29 -37.08
C MET A 1 5.76 0.28 -36.04
N ALA A 2 4.97 0.70 -35.03
CA ALA A 2 4.42 -0.21 -34.03
C ALA A 2 3.41 -1.18 -34.68
N GLU A 3 3.46 -2.45 -34.30
CA GLU A 3 2.52 -3.47 -34.77
C GLU A 3 1.18 -3.31 -34.06
N VAL A 4 0.08 -3.28 -34.80
CA VAL A 4 -1.28 -3.17 -34.23
C VAL A 4 -1.84 -4.58 -34.00
N LEU A 5 -2.24 -4.85 -32.75
CA LEU A 5 -2.78 -6.13 -32.33
C LEU A 5 -4.30 -6.19 -32.48
N LYS A 6 -4.87 -7.39 -32.34
CA LYS A 6 -6.32 -7.58 -32.36
C LYS A 6 -6.95 -6.85 -31.15
N LYS A 7 -8.05 -6.12 -31.39
CA LYS A 7 -8.80 -5.41 -30.37
C LYS A 7 -9.38 -6.36 -29.33
N VAL A 8 -9.41 -5.92 -28.06
CA VAL A 8 -10.07 -6.61 -26.93
C VAL A 8 -11.10 -5.68 -26.29
N ASP A 9 -11.98 -6.24 -25.45
CA ASP A 9 -13.00 -5.44 -24.76
C ASP A 9 -12.33 -4.55 -23.71
N VAL A 10 -11.42 -5.11 -22.90
CA VAL A 10 -10.74 -4.40 -21.82
C VAL A 10 -9.24 -4.68 -21.82
N VAL A 11 -8.44 -3.62 -21.70
CA VAL A 11 -7.01 -3.71 -21.36
C VAL A 11 -6.82 -3.25 -19.93
N THR A 12 -6.20 -4.07 -19.09
CA THR A 12 -5.64 -3.64 -17.80
C THR A 12 -4.14 -3.43 -17.92
N VAL A 13 -3.65 -2.28 -17.47
CA VAL A 13 -2.21 -1.99 -17.40
C VAL A 13 -1.71 -2.39 -16.03
N GLY A 14 -1.03 -3.55 -15.95
CA GLY A 14 -0.59 -4.21 -14.72
C GLY A 14 -1.49 -5.36 -14.29
N ALA A 15 -0.87 -6.43 -13.79
CA ALA A 15 -1.49 -7.67 -13.31
C ALA A 15 -1.23 -7.90 -11.81
N GLY A 16 -1.30 -6.84 -10.99
CA GLY A 16 -1.26 -6.88 -9.52
C GLY A 16 -2.64 -7.10 -8.90
N TRP A 17 -2.84 -6.71 -7.62
CA TRP A 17 -4.14 -6.81 -6.94
C TRP A 17 -5.25 -6.14 -7.72
N THR A 18 -5.10 -4.88 -8.09
CA THR A 18 -6.16 -4.10 -8.75
C THR A 18 -6.49 -4.63 -10.14
N GLY A 19 -5.47 -4.89 -10.97
CA GLY A 19 -5.66 -5.47 -12.30
C GLY A 19 -6.23 -6.88 -12.27
N GLY A 20 -5.82 -7.71 -11.30
CA GLY A 20 -6.32 -9.06 -11.10
C GLY A 20 -7.79 -9.10 -10.64
N ILE A 21 -8.19 -8.22 -9.70
CA ILE A 21 -9.59 -8.08 -9.27
C ILE A 21 -10.47 -7.66 -10.46
N VAL A 22 -10.05 -6.60 -11.17
CA VAL A 22 -10.77 -6.13 -12.36
C VAL A 22 -10.90 -7.24 -13.40
N ALA A 23 -9.82 -7.96 -13.68
CA ALA A 23 -9.85 -9.07 -14.64
C ALA A 23 -10.80 -10.18 -14.19
N ALA A 24 -10.75 -10.61 -12.92
CA ALA A 24 -11.61 -11.67 -12.40
C ALA A 24 -13.10 -11.31 -12.53
N GLU A 25 -13.47 -10.09 -12.15
CA GLU A 25 -14.85 -9.66 -12.16
C GLU A 25 -15.41 -9.42 -13.57
N LEU A 26 -14.62 -8.79 -14.45
CA LEU A 26 -15.07 -8.51 -15.81
C LEU A 26 -15.16 -9.78 -16.66
N THR A 27 -14.24 -10.74 -16.47
CA THR A 27 -14.31 -12.02 -17.18
C THR A 27 -15.47 -12.89 -16.69
N LYS A 28 -15.83 -12.86 -15.40
CA LYS A 28 -17.09 -13.45 -14.90
C LYS A 28 -18.32 -12.81 -15.56
N ALA A 29 -18.27 -11.52 -15.86
CA ALA A 29 -19.33 -10.80 -16.58
C ALA A 29 -19.32 -11.02 -18.11
N GLY A 30 -18.39 -11.82 -18.63
CA GLY A 30 -18.32 -12.23 -20.04
C GLY A 30 -17.41 -11.42 -20.95
N LEU A 31 -16.71 -10.39 -20.44
CA LEU A 31 -15.79 -9.57 -21.24
C LEU A 31 -14.44 -10.26 -21.46
N ASN A 32 -13.81 -10.01 -22.61
CA ASN A 32 -12.44 -10.44 -22.89
C ASN A 32 -11.45 -9.41 -22.34
N VAL A 33 -10.63 -9.83 -21.38
CA VAL A 33 -9.68 -8.96 -20.68
C VAL A 33 -8.24 -9.36 -21.00
N LEU A 34 -7.42 -8.39 -21.40
CA LEU A 34 -5.97 -8.54 -21.58
C LEU A 34 -5.25 -7.69 -20.53
N SER A 35 -4.44 -8.32 -19.69
CA SER A 35 -3.48 -7.60 -18.84
C SER A 35 -2.12 -7.48 -19.53
N LEU A 36 -1.60 -6.25 -19.58
CA LEU A 36 -0.24 -5.96 -20.00
C LEU A 36 0.63 -5.78 -18.75
N GLU A 37 1.49 -6.77 -18.48
CA GLU A 37 2.37 -6.79 -17.31
C GLU A 37 3.82 -6.56 -17.75
N ARG A 38 4.49 -5.61 -17.11
CA ARG A 38 5.88 -5.26 -17.43
C ARG A 38 6.87 -6.36 -17.04
N GLY A 39 6.60 -7.05 -15.95
CA GLY A 39 7.45 -8.09 -15.40
C GLY A 39 7.23 -9.46 -16.04
N HIS A 40 7.85 -10.45 -15.44
CA HIS A 40 7.78 -11.85 -15.87
C HIS A 40 6.54 -12.57 -15.31
N MET A 41 6.24 -13.73 -15.88
CA MET A 41 5.23 -14.63 -15.32
C MET A 41 5.73 -15.16 -13.99
N GLN A 42 4.83 -15.18 -13.01
CA GLN A 42 5.09 -15.68 -11.65
C GLN A 42 3.93 -16.58 -11.23
N SER A 43 4.22 -17.66 -10.54
CA SER A 43 3.24 -18.51 -9.86
C SER A 43 3.72 -18.85 -8.45
N THR A 44 2.85 -19.41 -7.61
CA THR A 44 3.21 -19.86 -6.26
C THR A 44 4.31 -20.93 -6.30
N GLU A 45 4.32 -21.79 -7.31
CA GLU A 45 5.32 -22.87 -7.51
C GLU A 45 6.74 -22.34 -7.78
N ASN A 46 6.86 -21.09 -8.22
CA ASN A 46 8.17 -20.47 -8.44
C ASN A 46 8.87 -20.03 -7.15
N PHE A 47 8.22 -20.16 -5.99
CA PHE A 47 8.79 -19.72 -4.71
C PHE A 47 9.58 -20.79 -3.98
N ASN A 48 9.93 -21.88 -4.61
CA ASN A 48 10.91 -22.83 -4.09
C ASN A 48 12.19 -22.09 -3.69
N TYR A 49 12.69 -22.34 -2.48
CA TYR A 49 13.86 -21.65 -1.92
C TYR A 49 13.70 -20.14 -1.72
N ILE A 50 12.46 -19.67 -1.50
CA ILE A 50 12.15 -18.24 -1.29
C ILE A 50 12.81 -17.67 -0.02
N HIS A 51 13.29 -18.51 0.91
CA HIS A 51 13.90 -18.11 2.17
C HIS A 51 15.32 -17.55 2.02
N ASP A 52 15.73 -17.17 0.83
CA ASP A 52 16.98 -16.46 0.56
C ASP A 52 16.86 -14.99 0.96
N GLU A 53 17.26 -14.69 2.19
CA GLU A 53 17.19 -13.34 2.77
C GLU A 53 18.04 -12.32 1.98
N TRP A 54 19.21 -12.75 1.47
CA TRP A 54 20.08 -11.88 0.68
C TRP A 54 19.43 -11.48 -0.65
N ARG A 55 18.90 -12.45 -1.38
CA ARG A 55 18.29 -12.23 -2.68
C ARG A 55 17.00 -11.40 -2.57
N TYR A 56 16.09 -11.77 -1.68
CA TYR A 56 14.76 -11.20 -1.63
C TYR A 56 14.62 -10.06 -0.62
N GLY A 57 15.22 -10.21 0.56
CA GLY A 57 15.10 -9.24 1.64
C GLY A 57 16.03 -8.03 1.52
N ILE A 58 17.23 -8.23 0.95
CA ILE A 58 18.27 -7.18 0.83
C ILE A 58 18.38 -6.63 -0.59
N ASN A 59 18.45 -7.52 -1.60
CA ASN A 59 18.58 -7.12 -3.00
C ASN A 59 17.25 -6.98 -3.74
N TYR A 60 16.13 -7.18 -3.04
CA TYR A 60 14.77 -6.95 -3.59
C TYR A 60 14.49 -7.72 -4.89
N GLY A 61 14.78 -9.02 -4.92
CA GLY A 61 14.75 -9.85 -6.14
C GLY A 61 13.38 -9.96 -6.84
N LEU A 62 12.26 -9.59 -6.18
CA LEU A 62 10.92 -9.53 -6.76
C LEU A 62 10.51 -8.12 -7.20
N MET A 63 11.37 -7.12 -6.98
CA MET A 63 11.05 -5.71 -7.18
C MET A 63 11.63 -5.17 -8.49
N GLN A 64 11.23 -3.95 -8.78
CA GLN A 64 11.66 -3.19 -9.94
C GLN A 64 13.18 -3.00 -10.00
N ASP A 65 13.75 -3.19 -11.19
CA ASP A 65 15.13 -2.87 -11.49
C ASP A 65 15.32 -1.36 -11.67
N CYS A 66 15.89 -0.71 -10.65
CA CYS A 66 16.13 0.74 -10.64
C CYS A 66 17.18 1.20 -11.68
N SER A 67 17.88 0.28 -12.36
CA SER A 67 18.77 0.64 -13.47
C SER A 67 17.99 0.94 -14.76
N LYS A 68 16.78 0.39 -14.89
CA LYS A 68 15.90 0.53 -16.06
C LYS A 68 14.84 1.59 -15.88
N ASP A 69 14.23 1.65 -14.71
CA ASP A 69 13.19 2.61 -14.37
C ASP A 69 13.30 2.98 -12.89
N THR A 70 13.29 4.27 -12.58
CA THR A 70 13.44 4.81 -11.24
C THR A 70 12.64 6.12 -11.13
N VAL A 71 12.81 6.83 -10.03
CA VAL A 71 12.29 8.19 -9.84
C VAL A 71 13.42 9.18 -9.64
N THR A 72 13.20 10.45 -9.99
CA THR A 72 14.00 11.53 -9.47
C THR A 72 13.37 12.07 -8.20
N PHE A 73 14.17 12.53 -7.26
CA PHE A 73 13.71 12.98 -5.95
C PHE A 73 14.31 14.32 -5.55
N ARG A 74 13.49 15.17 -4.91
CA ARG A 74 13.89 16.40 -4.23
C ARG A 74 12.97 16.68 -3.04
N HIS A 75 13.45 17.43 -2.04
CA HIS A 75 12.68 17.76 -0.84
C HIS A 75 11.65 18.87 -1.06
N ASP A 76 11.95 19.81 -1.93
CA ASP A 76 11.12 20.99 -2.21
C ASP A 76 11.21 21.43 -3.68
N PRO A 77 10.30 22.30 -4.15
CA PRO A 77 10.27 22.72 -5.56
C PRO A 77 11.52 23.45 -6.06
N SER A 78 12.33 24.05 -5.18
CA SER A 78 13.57 24.77 -5.55
C SER A 78 14.79 23.85 -5.63
N GLY A 79 14.70 22.65 -5.03
CA GLY A 79 15.79 21.69 -4.97
C GLY A 79 16.08 20.99 -6.29
N LEU A 80 17.33 20.56 -6.46
CA LEU A 80 17.74 19.70 -7.58
C LEU A 80 17.18 18.29 -7.40
N ALA A 81 16.49 17.77 -8.41
CA ALA A 81 16.01 16.38 -8.44
C ALA A 81 17.04 15.49 -9.14
N LEU A 82 17.45 14.41 -8.50
CA LEU A 82 18.41 13.43 -9.02
C LEU A 82 17.80 12.02 -9.04
N PRO A 83 18.17 11.15 -10.02
CA PRO A 83 17.71 9.77 -10.08
C PRO A 83 18.37 8.91 -8.99
N TYR A 84 17.59 8.02 -8.38
CA TYR A 84 18.05 7.11 -7.33
C TYR A 84 18.22 5.68 -7.86
N ARG A 85 19.23 4.98 -7.35
CA ARG A 85 19.54 3.59 -7.70
C ARG A 85 19.07 2.58 -6.65
N LYS A 86 18.63 3.06 -5.48
CA LYS A 86 18.05 2.24 -4.42
C LYS A 86 16.86 2.97 -3.83
N MET A 87 15.73 2.29 -3.78
CA MET A 87 14.45 2.85 -3.33
C MET A 87 13.82 1.92 -2.31
N GLY A 88 14.28 1.98 -1.05
CA GLY A 88 13.71 1.19 0.05
C GLY A 88 12.27 1.56 0.41
N SER A 89 11.87 2.80 0.12
CA SER A 89 10.50 3.30 0.34
C SER A 89 9.50 2.92 -0.76
N PHE A 90 9.95 2.33 -1.87
CA PHE A 90 9.10 1.99 -3.02
C PHE A 90 9.43 0.58 -3.51
N LEU A 91 8.79 -0.41 -2.95
CA LEU A 91 9.01 -1.80 -3.33
C LEU A 91 8.00 -2.22 -4.42
N LEU A 92 8.13 -1.66 -5.61
CA LEU A 92 7.27 -1.99 -6.74
C LEU A 92 7.56 -3.40 -7.24
N GLY A 93 6.54 -4.25 -7.32
CA GLY A 93 6.67 -5.58 -7.92
C GLY A 93 6.96 -5.50 -9.41
N ASN A 94 7.78 -6.41 -9.93
CA ASN A 94 8.10 -6.52 -11.35
C ASN A 94 7.82 -7.93 -11.87
N ASN A 95 6.62 -8.39 -11.62
CA ASN A 95 6.14 -9.73 -11.99
C ASN A 95 4.61 -9.75 -12.01
N VAL A 96 4.01 -10.78 -12.59
CA VAL A 96 2.59 -11.07 -12.43
C VAL A 96 2.26 -11.22 -10.94
N GLY A 97 1.20 -10.57 -10.49
CA GLY A 97 0.84 -10.43 -9.08
C GLY A 97 1.36 -9.14 -8.42
N GLY A 98 2.36 -8.49 -9.03
CA GLY A 98 2.88 -7.19 -8.57
C GLY A 98 3.32 -7.19 -7.11
N ALA A 99 3.14 -6.07 -6.41
CA ALA A 99 3.49 -5.94 -4.99
C ALA A 99 2.66 -6.85 -4.07
N GLY A 100 1.51 -7.34 -4.52
CA GLY A 100 0.69 -8.32 -3.79
C GLY A 100 1.39 -9.68 -3.57
N VAL A 101 2.46 -9.97 -4.30
CA VAL A 101 3.27 -11.19 -4.12
C VAL A 101 4.11 -11.11 -2.85
N HIS A 102 4.74 -9.95 -2.60
CA HIS A 102 5.75 -9.78 -1.55
C HIS A 102 5.31 -8.89 -0.37
N TRP A 103 4.03 -8.55 -0.28
CA TRP A 103 3.47 -7.82 0.84
C TRP A 103 3.44 -8.65 2.13
N ASN A 104 3.14 -8.01 3.27
CA ASN A 104 3.13 -8.68 4.57
C ASN A 104 1.77 -9.28 4.97
N GLY A 105 0.67 -8.90 4.30
CA GLY A 105 -0.65 -9.45 4.57
C GLY A 105 -1.50 -8.64 5.56
N TRP A 106 -1.12 -7.43 5.95
CA TRP A 106 -1.93 -6.58 6.81
C TRP A 106 -3.17 -6.08 6.07
N THR A 107 -4.36 -6.28 6.66
CA THR A 107 -5.63 -6.08 5.97
C THR A 107 -6.57 -5.25 6.85
N PHE A 108 -6.29 -3.96 6.94
CA PHE A 108 -7.09 -3.00 7.69
C PHE A 108 -8.07 -2.27 6.79
N ARG A 109 -9.32 -2.15 7.25
CA ARG A 109 -10.27 -1.17 6.69
C ARG A 109 -9.88 0.23 7.16
N PHE A 110 -10.02 1.22 6.29
CA PHE A 110 -10.04 2.61 6.74
C PHE A 110 -11.34 2.86 7.53
N MET A 111 -11.30 3.82 8.46
CA MET A 111 -12.43 4.09 9.34
C MET A 111 -13.31 5.23 8.79
N PRO A 112 -14.53 5.42 9.28
CA PRO A 112 -15.42 6.50 8.82
C PRO A 112 -14.76 7.87 8.78
N TYR A 113 -13.94 8.20 9.80
CA TYR A 113 -13.19 9.45 9.83
C TYR A 113 -12.28 9.68 8.63
N ASP A 114 -11.67 8.61 8.08
CA ASP A 114 -10.78 8.73 6.91
C ASP A 114 -11.53 9.22 5.65
N PHE A 115 -12.78 8.79 5.46
CA PHE A 115 -13.57 9.15 4.28
C PHE A 115 -14.12 10.57 4.31
N GLU A 116 -14.30 11.13 5.50
CA GLU A 116 -14.89 12.44 5.74
C GLU A 116 -13.95 13.36 6.55
N ILE A 117 -12.65 13.17 6.36
CA ILE A 117 -11.59 13.80 7.17
C ILE A 117 -11.62 15.33 7.14
N GLN A 118 -11.90 15.94 5.99
CA GLN A 118 -11.97 17.39 5.87
C GLN A 118 -13.16 17.93 6.65
N THR A 119 -14.35 17.37 6.43
CA THR A 119 -15.59 17.79 7.09
C THR A 119 -15.50 17.62 8.60
N LEU A 120 -15.11 16.43 9.08
CA LEU A 120 -15.06 16.11 10.51
C LEU A 120 -13.97 16.90 11.23
N SER A 121 -12.78 17.03 10.63
CA SER A 121 -11.70 17.85 11.21
C SER A 121 -12.09 19.32 11.32
N LYS A 122 -12.72 19.87 10.28
CA LYS A 122 -13.16 21.27 10.30
C LYS A 122 -14.24 21.54 11.32
N GLN A 123 -15.19 20.62 11.50
CA GLN A 123 -16.24 20.72 12.51
C GLN A 123 -15.67 20.72 13.94
N ARG A 124 -14.68 19.87 14.23
CA ARG A 124 -14.11 19.71 15.58
C ARG A 124 -13.01 20.69 15.91
N TYR A 125 -12.14 21.00 14.95
CA TYR A 125 -10.87 21.69 15.18
C TYR A 125 -10.69 22.94 14.32
N GLY A 126 -11.69 23.34 13.52
CA GLY A 126 -11.61 24.47 12.59
C GLY A 126 -10.51 24.28 11.54
N ASN A 127 -9.86 25.36 11.13
CA ASN A 127 -8.75 25.33 10.18
C ASN A 127 -7.39 25.14 10.90
N LYS A 128 -7.27 24.10 11.72
CA LYS A 128 -6.13 23.86 12.60
C LYS A 128 -4.79 23.76 11.88
N LEU A 129 -4.74 23.12 10.70
CA LEU A 129 -3.50 22.91 9.96
C LEU A 129 -3.17 24.05 8.99
N GLY A 130 -4.10 24.99 8.78
CA GLY A 130 -3.92 26.08 7.82
C GLY A 130 -4.17 25.70 6.37
N ASN A 131 -3.96 26.65 5.45
CA ASN A 131 -4.36 26.53 4.04
C ASN A 131 -3.35 25.78 3.16
N ASP A 132 -2.19 25.42 3.69
CA ASP A 132 -1.17 24.69 2.96
C ASP A 132 -1.45 23.17 2.90
N TYR A 133 -2.36 22.69 3.78
CA TYR A 133 -2.85 21.32 3.77
C TYR A 133 -4.10 21.24 2.90
N THR A 134 -4.07 20.33 1.95
CA THR A 134 -5.09 20.19 0.91
C THR A 134 -6.03 19.03 1.21
N LEU A 135 -6.49 18.94 2.48
CA LEU A 135 -7.44 17.92 2.93
C LEU A 135 -8.73 17.95 2.12
N GLN A 136 -9.24 16.76 1.80
CA GLN A 136 -10.51 16.59 1.10
C GLN A 136 -11.21 15.33 1.60
N ASP A 137 -12.53 15.33 1.56
CA ASP A 137 -13.33 14.13 1.71
C ASP A 137 -13.23 13.27 0.43
N TRP A 138 -13.47 11.97 0.56
CA TRP A 138 -13.28 11.03 -0.56
C TRP A 138 -14.42 11.04 -1.57
N GLY A 139 -15.54 11.70 -1.25
CA GLY A 139 -16.76 11.66 -2.05
C GLY A 139 -17.56 10.36 -1.90
N VAL A 140 -17.13 9.48 -1.03
CA VAL A 140 -17.80 8.26 -0.58
C VAL A 140 -17.68 8.15 0.93
N THR A 141 -18.64 7.48 1.56
CA THR A 141 -18.62 7.20 3.00
C THR A 141 -18.09 5.79 3.30
N TYR A 142 -17.81 5.51 4.57
CA TYR A 142 -17.48 4.15 5.01
C TYR A 142 -18.60 3.15 4.65
N LYS A 143 -19.86 3.57 4.77
CA LYS A 143 -21.04 2.75 4.41
C LYS A 143 -21.03 2.37 2.93
N ASP A 144 -20.63 3.28 2.06
CA ASP A 144 -20.52 3.01 0.61
C ASP A 144 -19.39 2.02 0.30
N MET A 145 -18.35 1.99 1.12
CA MET A 145 -17.17 1.15 0.93
C MET A 145 -17.27 -0.21 1.62
N GLU A 146 -18.09 -0.33 2.66
CA GLU A 146 -18.20 -1.55 3.49
C GLU A 146 -18.45 -2.83 2.68
N PRO A 147 -19.36 -2.89 1.70
CA PRO A 147 -19.59 -4.11 0.93
C PRO A 147 -18.38 -4.57 0.10
N TYR A 148 -17.53 -3.63 -0.32
CA TYR A 148 -16.33 -3.93 -1.09
C TYR A 148 -15.18 -4.39 -0.18
N TYR A 149 -15.09 -3.86 1.04
CA TYR A 149 -14.21 -4.38 2.09
C TYR A 149 -14.55 -5.82 2.44
N ASP A 150 -15.82 -6.10 2.76
CA ASP A 150 -16.31 -7.45 3.06
C ASP A 150 -15.94 -8.43 1.94
N ARG A 151 -16.09 -8.01 0.69
CA ARG A 151 -15.74 -8.82 -0.48
C ARG A 151 -14.24 -9.09 -0.57
N PHE A 152 -13.38 -8.08 -0.40
CA PHE A 152 -11.94 -8.25 -0.46
C PHE A 152 -11.43 -9.14 0.69
N GLU A 153 -11.92 -8.94 1.90
CA GLU A 153 -11.58 -9.78 3.05
C GLU A 153 -11.96 -11.25 2.84
N LYS A 154 -13.14 -11.51 2.27
CA LYS A 154 -13.55 -12.87 1.87
C LYS A 154 -12.68 -13.45 0.75
N THR A 155 -12.30 -12.65 -0.22
CA THR A 155 -11.35 -13.06 -1.28
C THR A 155 -10.00 -13.48 -0.71
N CYS A 156 -9.51 -12.75 0.29
CA CYS A 156 -8.23 -12.99 0.94
C CYS A 156 -8.27 -13.99 2.11
N GLY A 157 -9.47 -14.40 2.57
CA GLY A 157 -9.61 -15.27 3.74
C GLY A 157 -9.01 -14.66 5.00
N VAL A 158 -9.36 -13.40 5.29
CA VAL A 158 -8.74 -12.63 6.39
C VAL A 158 -8.99 -13.25 7.74
N SER A 159 -7.93 -13.49 8.49
CA SER A 159 -7.94 -13.92 9.89
C SER A 159 -7.95 -12.70 10.80
N GLY A 160 -8.93 -12.57 11.69
CA GLY A 160 -9.01 -11.37 12.54
C GLY A 160 -10.08 -11.44 13.63
N GLU A 161 -10.10 -10.41 14.46
CA GLU A 161 -11.13 -10.20 15.49
C GLU A 161 -11.63 -8.75 15.44
N PRO A 162 -12.84 -8.47 15.97
CA PRO A 162 -13.41 -7.13 15.96
C PRO A 162 -12.52 -6.11 16.72
N ASN A 163 -12.42 -4.90 16.18
CA ASN A 163 -11.80 -3.79 16.86
C ASN A 163 -12.71 -3.32 18.02
N PRO A 164 -12.23 -3.28 19.28
CA PRO A 164 -13.05 -2.87 20.42
C PRO A 164 -13.51 -1.40 20.38
N LEU A 165 -12.88 -0.58 19.57
CA LEU A 165 -13.27 0.83 19.35
C LEU A 165 -14.18 1.04 18.14
N ALA A 166 -14.56 -0.01 17.41
CA ALA A 166 -15.30 0.11 16.16
C ALA A 166 -16.63 0.90 16.31
N GLU A 167 -17.40 0.60 17.35
CA GLU A 167 -18.66 1.30 17.64
C GLU A 167 -18.43 2.80 17.91
N LYS A 168 -17.42 3.13 18.74
CA LYS A 168 -17.03 4.53 19.01
C LYS A 168 -16.64 5.28 17.73
N MET A 169 -16.00 4.60 16.79
CA MET A 169 -15.61 5.17 15.50
C MET A 169 -16.75 5.21 14.47
N GLY A 170 -17.92 4.66 14.79
CA GLY A 170 -19.02 4.51 13.83
C GLY A 170 -18.74 3.47 12.73
N ALA A 171 -17.74 2.63 12.93
CA ALA A 171 -17.42 1.56 12.01
C ALA A 171 -18.29 0.32 12.29
N PHE A 172 -18.74 -0.34 11.25
CA PHE A 172 -19.51 -1.58 11.35
C PHE A 172 -19.00 -2.60 10.33
N ARG A 173 -19.43 -3.85 10.51
CA ARG A 173 -19.12 -4.96 9.62
C ARG A 173 -20.41 -5.70 9.29
N SER A 174 -20.67 -5.94 8.00
CA SER A 174 -21.82 -6.75 7.56
C SER A 174 -21.63 -8.24 7.82
N SER A 175 -20.37 -8.69 7.89
CA SER A 175 -19.98 -10.08 8.20
C SER A 175 -18.81 -10.12 9.18
N PRO A 176 -18.66 -11.18 9.99
CA PRO A 176 -17.44 -11.42 10.75
C PRO A 176 -16.24 -11.63 9.81
N TYR A 177 -15.03 -11.61 10.35
CA TYR A 177 -13.85 -12.03 9.59
C TYR A 177 -14.01 -13.50 9.12
N PRO A 178 -13.51 -13.83 7.92
CA PRO A 178 -13.59 -15.20 7.38
C PRO A 178 -12.96 -16.27 8.27
N GLN A 179 -11.95 -15.92 9.04
CA GLN A 179 -11.22 -16.82 9.93
C GLN A 179 -10.93 -16.18 11.28
N GLU A 180 -10.79 -17.02 12.30
CA GLU A 180 -10.29 -16.63 13.62
C GLU A 180 -8.90 -15.98 13.52
N PRO A 181 -8.51 -15.11 14.47
CA PRO A 181 -7.21 -14.44 14.44
C PRO A 181 -6.05 -15.43 14.52
N LEU A 182 -4.89 -15.03 13.99
CA LEU A 182 -3.64 -15.79 14.09
C LEU A 182 -3.24 -16.00 15.57
N GLU A 183 -2.26 -16.88 15.81
CA GLU A 183 -1.84 -17.27 17.16
C GLU A 183 -1.44 -16.12 18.07
N ASN A 184 -1.79 -16.19 19.35
CA ASN A 184 -1.38 -15.24 20.37
C ASN A 184 -0.11 -15.73 21.07
N THR A 185 1.04 -15.31 20.54
CA THR A 185 2.35 -15.75 21.04
C THR A 185 2.71 -15.12 22.40
N LYS A 186 3.70 -15.71 23.08
CA LYS A 186 4.24 -15.16 24.32
C LYS A 186 4.69 -13.70 24.18
N MET A 187 5.31 -13.36 23.03
CA MET A 187 5.73 -11.99 22.72
C MET A 187 4.55 -11.03 22.65
N LEU A 188 3.48 -11.41 21.96
CA LEU A 188 2.28 -10.59 21.79
C LEU A 188 1.51 -10.44 23.10
N LYS A 189 1.38 -11.51 23.89
CA LYS A 189 0.78 -11.43 25.26
C LYS A 189 1.55 -10.46 26.16
N ARG A 190 2.88 -10.35 26.01
CA ARG A 190 3.71 -9.40 26.74
C ARG A 190 3.38 -7.96 26.36
N PHE A 191 3.21 -7.68 25.08
CA PHE A 191 2.76 -6.38 24.58
C PHE A 191 1.34 -6.06 25.04
N GLU A 192 0.39 -6.97 24.88
CA GLU A 192 -1.02 -6.78 25.27
C GLU A 192 -1.15 -6.39 26.76
N SER A 193 -0.44 -7.08 27.64
CA SER A 193 -0.45 -6.77 29.07
C SER A 193 0.05 -5.35 29.34
N ALA A 194 1.14 -4.94 28.68
CA ALA A 194 1.69 -3.59 28.82
C ALA A 194 0.76 -2.51 28.23
N ALA A 195 0.16 -2.77 27.10
CA ALA A 195 -0.80 -1.89 26.45
C ALA A 195 -2.05 -1.69 27.32
N LYS A 196 -2.64 -2.78 27.83
CA LYS A 196 -3.77 -2.73 28.77
C LYS A 196 -3.45 -1.96 30.05
N SER A 197 -2.25 -2.13 30.61
CA SER A 197 -1.79 -1.34 31.77
C SER A 197 -1.54 0.14 31.45
N SER A 198 -1.52 0.48 30.16
CA SER A 198 -1.46 1.85 29.63
C SER A 198 -2.84 2.37 29.20
N ASN A 199 -3.93 1.68 29.57
CA ASN A 199 -5.33 1.97 29.22
C ASN A 199 -5.58 1.94 27.70
N LEU A 200 -4.87 1.09 26.95
CA LEU A 200 -5.08 0.90 25.53
C LEU A 200 -5.97 -0.33 25.26
N HIS A 201 -6.87 -0.20 24.29
CA HIS A 201 -7.78 -1.24 23.84
C HIS A 201 -7.12 -2.04 22.71
N THR A 202 -6.67 -3.24 23.03
CA THR A 202 -5.92 -4.07 22.07
C THR A 202 -6.82 -5.09 21.40
N TYR A 203 -6.49 -5.40 20.12
CA TYR A 203 -7.08 -6.47 19.35
C TYR A 203 -6.03 -7.09 18.39
N ARG A 204 -6.32 -8.29 17.89
CA ARG A 204 -5.43 -9.01 16.98
C ARG A 204 -5.48 -8.35 15.61
N LEU A 205 -4.30 -8.16 15.04
CA LEU A 205 -4.13 -7.54 13.75
C LEU A 205 -4.82 -8.36 12.65
N PRO A 206 -5.68 -7.77 11.78
CA PRO A 206 -6.31 -8.48 10.69
C PRO A 206 -5.29 -8.88 9.63
N ALA A 207 -5.27 -10.16 9.28
CA ALA A 207 -4.22 -10.81 8.52
C ALA A 207 -4.75 -11.56 7.30
N SER A 208 -4.27 -11.24 6.10
CA SER A 208 -4.45 -12.07 4.91
C SER A 208 -3.47 -13.27 4.87
N ASN A 209 -3.09 -13.76 6.04
CA ASN A 209 -2.42 -15.03 6.26
C ASN A 209 -3.47 -16.00 6.82
N SER A 210 -3.73 -17.09 6.12
CA SER A 210 -4.76 -18.06 6.52
C SER A 210 -4.35 -18.79 7.78
N LYS A 211 -5.19 -18.79 8.82
CA LYS A 211 -4.93 -19.51 10.08
C LYS A 211 -4.98 -21.02 9.90
N GLY A 212 -6.08 -21.53 9.36
CA GLY A 212 -6.37 -22.97 9.34
C GLY A 212 -6.61 -23.56 7.95
N GLY A 213 -6.35 -22.79 6.90
CA GLY A 213 -6.77 -23.11 5.54
C GLY A 213 -8.15 -22.49 5.24
N TYR A 214 -8.35 -22.07 4.00
CA TYR A 214 -9.59 -21.38 3.63
C TYR A 214 -9.84 -21.49 2.12
N THR A 215 -11.06 -21.88 1.76
CA THR A 215 -11.52 -21.81 0.37
C THR A 215 -12.34 -20.53 0.21
N ASN A 216 -11.91 -19.63 -0.66
CA ASN A 216 -12.60 -18.36 -0.87
C ASN A 216 -13.89 -18.52 -1.70
N PRO A 217 -14.76 -17.48 -1.78
CA PRO A 217 -16.02 -17.57 -2.55
C PRO A 217 -15.85 -17.87 -4.04
N ASP A 218 -14.65 -17.63 -4.60
CA ASP A 218 -14.33 -17.95 -5.98
C ASP A 218 -13.75 -19.37 -6.18
N GLY A 219 -13.70 -20.19 -5.10
CA GLY A 219 -13.23 -21.57 -5.12
C GLY A 219 -11.70 -21.69 -5.13
N GLN A 220 -10.98 -20.67 -4.66
CA GLN A 220 -9.51 -20.72 -4.55
C GLN A 220 -9.10 -21.08 -3.12
N ASP A 221 -8.17 -22.02 -3.00
CA ASP A 221 -7.70 -22.53 -1.71
C ASP A 221 -6.47 -21.77 -1.20
N LEU A 222 -6.50 -21.42 0.08
CA LEU A 222 -5.38 -20.91 0.85
C LEU A 222 -4.97 -21.95 1.91
N ALA A 223 -3.71 -22.36 1.90
CA ALA A 223 -3.17 -23.31 2.87
C ALA A 223 -3.01 -22.67 4.27
N PRO A 224 -2.89 -23.47 5.35
CA PRO A 224 -2.57 -22.95 6.68
C PRO A 224 -1.19 -22.28 6.74
N CYS A 225 -1.09 -21.14 7.44
CA CYS A 225 0.18 -20.43 7.66
C CYS A 225 1.16 -21.28 8.49
N GLN A 226 2.39 -21.40 8.03
CA GLN A 226 3.45 -22.16 8.72
C GLN A 226 4.28 -21.33 9.69
N TYR A 227 3.99 -20.02 9.85
CA TYR A 227 4.72 -19.10 10.71
C TYR A 227 6.25 -19.08 10.45
N CYS A 228 6.64 -19.21 9.19
CA CYS A 228 8.03 -19.36 8.74
C CYS A 228 8.86 -18.07 8.78
N ALA A 229 8.24 -16.89 9.04
CA ALA A 229 8.88 -15.58 9.10
C ALA A 229 9.26 -14.93 7.75
N TYR A 230 8.84 -15.48 6.61
CA TYR A 230 9.23 -15.00 5.28
C TYR A 230 8.01 -14.49 4.49
N CYS A 231 7.39 -13.39 4.96
CA CYS A 231 6.25 -12.78 4.27
C CYS A 231 6.62 -11.46 3.58
N GLU A 232 7.14 -10.51 4.34
CA GLU A 232 7.48 -9.18 3.87
C GLU A 232 8.70 -9.21 2.97
N ARG A 233 8.55 -8.79 1.73
CA ARG A 233 9.54 -8.85 0.64
C ARG A 233 9.75 -10.22 0.01
N PHE A 234 9.01 -11.25 0.46
CA PHE A 234 9.10 -12.63 -0.02
C PHE A 234 7.75 -13.09 -0.59
N GLY A 235 7.76 -14.01 -1.52
CA GLY A 235 6.59 -14.79 -1.90
C GLY A 235 6.22 -15.80 -0.81
N CYS A 236 5.04 -16.40 -0.89
CA CYS A 236 4.64 -17.46 0.03
C CYS A 236 4.63 -18.80 -0.70
N GLU A 237 5.60 -19.66 -0.42
CA GLU A 237 5.70 -21.00 -1.03
C GLU A 237 4.57 -21.94 -0.62
N TYR A 238 3.98 -21.72 0.58
CA TYR A 238 2.87 -22.53 1.09
C TYR A 238 1.49 -22.11 0.53
N GLY A 239 1.40 -20.97 -0.18
CA GLY A 239 0.10 -20.45 -0.60
C GLY A 239 -0.80 -19.97 0.54
N ALA A 240 -0.26 -19.81 1.76
CA ALA A 240 -1.01 -19.42 2.96
C ALA A 240 -1.28 -17.92 3.05
N LYS A 241 -0.40 -17.09 2.49
CA LYS A 241 -0.59 -15.65 2.36
C LYS A 241 -1.36 -15.36 1.07
N ALA A 242 -2.51 -14.72 1.20
CA ALA A 242 -3.29 -14.30 0.04
C ALA A 242 -2.45 -13.37 -0.86
N SER A 243 -2.52 -13.63 -2.14
CA SER A 243 -1.88 -12.85 -3.20
C SER A 243 -2.72 -12.92 -4.48
N PRO A 244 -2.49 -12.06 -5.45
CA PRO A 244 -3.16 -12.19 -6.75
C PRO A 244 -2.95 -13.56 -7.40
N LEU A 245 -1.82 -14.23 -7.12
CA LEU A 245 -1.42 -15.50 -7.73
C LEU A 245 -2.26 -16.71 -7.25
N ASN A 246 -2.78 -16.67 -6.03
CA ASN A 246 -3.56 -17.75 -5.44
C ASN A 246 -5.01 -17.36 -5.13
N THR A 247 -5.48 -16.21 -5.64
CA THR A 247 -6.85 -15.73 -5.46
C THR A 247 -7.47 -15.29 -6.80
N VAL A 248 -7.28 -14.05 -7.22
CA VAL A 248 -8.02 -13.43 -8.33
C VAL A 248 -7.50 -13.82 -9.72
N ILE A 249 -6.21 -14.02 -9.90
CA ILE A 249 -5.64 -14.40 -11.21
C ILE A 249 -6.08 -15.82 -11.64
N PRO A 250 -5.98 -16.86 -10.80
CA PRO A 250 -6.50 -18.19 -11.15
C PRO A 250 -8.00 -18.16 -11.47
N LYS A 251 -8.77 -17.37 -10.73
CA LYS A 251 -10.20 -17.18 -11.02
C LYS A 251 -10.43 -16.55 -12.39
N ALA A 252 -9.73 -15.49 -12.73
CA ALA A 252 -9.82 -14.87 -14.05
C ALA A 252 -9.46 -15.85 -15.16
N MET A 253 -8.35 -16.59 -14.99
CA MET A 253 -7.88 -17.59 -15.96
C MET A 253 -8.90 -18.70 -16.18
N SER A 254 -9.58 -19.18 -15.14
CA SER A 254 -10.56 -20.26 -15.22
C SER A 254 -11.79 -19.93 -16.07
N THR A 255 -12.05 -18.66 -16.39
CA THR A 255 -13.16 -18.23 -17.25
C THR A 255 -12.89 -18.43 -18.75
N GLY A 256 -11.63 -18.65 -19.15
CA GLY A 256 -11.20 -18.72 -20.55
C GLY A 256 -11.23 -17.38 -21.31
N LYS A 257 -11.54 -16.26 -20.61
CA LYS A 257 -11.66 -14.91 -21.20
C LYS A 257 -10.54 -13.95 -20.74
N TYR A 258 -9.57 -14.43 -19.99
CA TYR A 258 -8.43 -13.66 -19.50
C TYR A 258 -7.12 -14.07 -20.16
N THR A 259 -6.38 -13.08 -20.59
CA THR A 259 -5.00 -13.26 -21.11
C THR A 259 -4.05 -12.30 -20.40
N ILE A 260 -2.87 -12.80 -20.04
CA ILE A 260 -1.77 -11.96 -19.52
C ILE A 260 -0.65 -11.96 -20.57
N ARG A 261 -0.24 -10.78 -20.99
CA ARG A 261 0.97 -10.59 -21.78
C ARG A 261 2.06 -9.98 -20.90
N THR A 262 3.04 -10.78 -20.56
CA THR A 262 4.22 -10.38 -19.77
C THR A 262 5.23 -9.61 -20.62
N TYR A 263 6.23 -9.01 -19.96
CA TYR A 263 7.28 -8.19 -20.59
C TYR A 263 6.73 -7.04 -21.44
N SER A 264 5.58 -6.49 -21.07
CA SER A 264 4.84 -5.47 -21.82
C SER A 264 4.79 -4.18 -21.02
N ASN A 265 5.77 -3.29 -21.25
CA ASN A 265 5.82 -1.98 -20.60
C ASN A 265 4.97 -0.97 -21.39
N VAL A 266 3.83 -0.57 -20.84
CA VAL A 266 2.96 0.44 -21.47
C VAL A 266 3.64 1.81 -21.36
N THR A 267 3.72 2.50 -22.52
CA THR A 267 4.43 3.78 -22.64
C THR A 267 3.49 4.95 -22.95
N GLN A 268 2.28 4.69 -23.43
CA GLN A 268 1.32 5.73 -23.78
C GLN A 268 -0.12 5.21 -23.79
N ILE A 269 -1.05 6.05 -23.38
CA ILE A 269 -2.49 5.88 -23.56
C ILE A 269 -2.87 6.61 -24.85
N LEU A 270 -3.54 5.93 -25.76
CA LEU A 270 -3.96 6.50 -27.05
C LEU A 270 -5.39 7.05 -26.92
N LYS A 271 -5.56 8.34 -27.24
CA LYS A 271 -6.86 9.04 -27.14
C LYS A 271 -7.20 9.69 -28.47
N LYS A 272 -8.47 9.58 -28.86
CA LYS A 272 -9.03 10.21 -30.05
C LYS A 272 -10.48 10.64 -29.76
N ASP A 273 -10.84 11.87 -30.11
CA ASP A 273 -12.20 12.42 -30.00
C ASP A 273 -12.82 12.24 -28.58
N GLY A 274 -12.00 12.52 -27.53
CA GLY A 274 -12.44 12.43 -26.13
C GLY A 274 -12.44 11.01 -25.54
N LYS A 275 -12.21 9.96 -26.34
CA LYS A 275 -12.19 8.56 -25.88
C LYS A 275 -10.82 7.93 -26.00
N VAL A 276 -10.49 7.03 -25.08
CA VAL A 276 -9.30 6.17 -25.19
C VAL A 276 -9.58 5.09 -26.21
N THR A 277 -8.61 4.85 -27.11
CA THR A 277 -8.71 3.85 -28.19
C THR A 277 -7.83 2.61 -27.95
N GLY A 278 -7.00 2.66 -26.92
CA GLY A 278 -6.07 1.60 -26.57
C GLY A 278 -4.80 2.14 -25.93
N VAL A 279 -3.75 1.33 -25.92
CA VAL A 279 -2.45 1.69 -25.37
C VAL A 279 -1.31 1.31 -26.32
N LYS A 280 -0.20 2.07 -26.24
CA LYS A 280 1.08 1.71 -26.85
C LYS A 280 1.97 1.09 -25.79
N PHE A 281 2.67 0.02 -26.11
CA PHE A 281 3.61 -0.63 -25.21
C PHE A 281 4.86 -1.16 -25.95
N VAL A 282 5.90 -1.43 -25.17
CA VAL A 282 7.18 -1.99 -25.63
C VAL A 282 7.38 -3.36 -25.01
N ASP A 283 7.74 -4.36 -25.78
CA ASP A 283 8.27 -5.63 -25.24
C ASP A 283 9.66 -5.35 -24.63
N THR A 284 9.80 -5.54 -23.32
CA THR A 284 11.00 -5.16 -22.55
C THR A 284 12.25 -5.98 -22.85
N ARG A 285 12.11 -7.07 -23.62
CA ARG A 285 13.22 -7.96 -24.03
C ARG A 285 13.74 -7.62 -25.44
N THR A 286 12.82 -7.25 -26.33
CA THR A 286 13.12 -7.04 -27.75
C THR A 286 13.10 -5.57 -28.16
N MET A 287 12.58 -4.69 -27.30
CA MET A 287 12.32 -3.27 -27.59
C MET A 287 11.36 -3.03 -28.77
N LYS A 288 10.63 -4.06 -29.21
CA LYS A 288 9.61 -3.93 -30.25
C LYS A 288 8.38 -3.23 -29.73
N GLU A 289 7.86 -2.28 -30.50
CA GLU A 289 6.67 -1.51 -30.15
C GLU A 289 5.39 -2.15 -30.69
N TYR A 290 4.32 -2.06 -29.89
CA TYR A 290 3.00 -2.57 -30.21
C TYR A 290 1.93 -1.55 -29.83
N ILE A 291 0.79 -1.61 -30.55
CA ILE A 291 -0.45 -0.95 -30.19
C ILE A 291 -1.49 -2.01 -29.85
N GLN A 292 -2.08 -1.90 -28.68
CA GLN A 292 -3.21 -2.74 -28.26
C GLN A 292 -4.49 -1.90 -28.24
N PRO A 293 -5.37 -2.06 -29.25
CA PRO A 293 -6.69 -1.44 -29.25
C PRO A 293 -7.60 -2.07 -28.18
N ALA A 294 -8.44 -1.24 -27.54
CA ALA A 294 -9.41 -1.69 -26.54
C ALA A 294 -10.62 -0.73 -26.47
N ASP A 295 -11.77 -1.25 -26.04
CA ASP A 295 -12.94 -0.43 -25.77
C ASP A 295 -12.84 0.29 -24.43
N ILE A 296 -12.23 -0.35 -23.44
CA ILE A 296 -12.01 0.19 -22.10
C ILE A 296 -10.54 -0.01 -21.71
N VAL A 297 -9.93 0.99 -21.08
CA VAL A 297 -8.59 0.92 -20.52
C VAL A 297 -8.64 1.15 -19.01
N VAL A 298 -7.96 0.28 -18.25
CA VAL A 298 -7.85 0.37 -16.80
C VAL A 298 -6.38 0.48 -16.39
N LEU A 299 -6.00 1.59 -15.77
CA LEU A 299 -4.67 1.78 -15.22
C LEU A 299 -4.60 1.15 -13.82
N ALA A 300 -3.82 0.11 -13.68
CA ALA A 300 -3.65 -0.72 -12.48
C ALA A 300 -2.16 -1.01 -12.20
N SER A 301 -1.26 -0.11 -12.65
CA SER A 301 0.19 -0.33 -12.75
C SER A 301 0.99 0.28 -11.58
N TYR A 302 0.40 0.36 -10.40
CA TYR A 302 0.90 1.10 -9.25
C TYR A 302 0.74 2.63 -9.39
N MET A 303 0.59 3.33 -8.24
CA MET A 303 0.21 4.76 -8.23
C MET A 303 1.19 5.65 -9.01
N PHE A 304 2.50 5.40 -8.95
CA PHE A 304 3.51 6.18 -9.68
C PHE A 304 3.38 6.00 -11.19
N ASN A 305 3.22 4.77 -11.64
CA ASN A 305 3.09 4.48 -13.07
C ASN A 305 1.75 4.96 -13.63
N ASN A 306 0.66 4.87 -12.85
CA ASN A 306 -0.63 5.42 -13.24
C ASN A 306 -0.53 6.93 -13.48
N ALA A 307 0.05 7.69 -12.53
CA ALA A 307 0.25 9.13 -12.67
C ALA A 307 1.18 9.47 -13.84
N LYS A 308 2.33 8.77 -13.96
CA LYS A 308 3.29 8.94 -15.06
C LYS A 308 2.63 8.73 -16.43
N LEU A 309 1.84 7.65 -16.60
CA LEU A 309 1.17 7.35 -17.87
C LEU A 309 0.13 8.41 -18.25
N LEU A 310 -0.65 8.91 -17.31
CA LEU A 310 -1.57 10.03 -17.57
C LEU A 310 -0.80 11.28 -18.01
N MET A 311 0.27 11.65 -17.29
CA MET A 311 1.09 12.83 -17.60
C MET A 311 1.76 12.74 -18.98
N VAL A 312 2.39 11.62 -19.34
CA VAL A 312 3.06 11.44 -20.65
C VAL A 312 2.06 11.32 -21.80
N SER A 313 0.81 10.98 -21.51
CA SER A 313 -0.26 10.88 -22.50
C SER A 313 -1.10 12.16 -22.61
N ASN A 314 -0.78 13.22 -21.85
CA ASN A 314 -1.51 14.48 -21.78
C ASN A 314 -3.02 14.27 -21.46
N ILE A 315 -3.31 13.43 -20.48
CA ILE A 315 -4.67 13.17 -19.98
C ILE A 315 -4.75 13.66 -18.53
N GLY A 316 -5.66 14.61 -18.27
CA GLY A 316 -5.77 15.35 -17.00
C GLY A 316 -4.81 16.55 -16.92
N GLU A 317 -5.20 17.55 -16.13
CA GLU A 317 -4.39 18.74 -15.88
C GLU A 317 -3.35 18.45 -14.78
N GLN A 318 -2.07 18.60 -15.12
CA GLN A 318 -0.97 18.39 -14.18
C GLN A 318 -0.95 19.50 -13.11
N TYR A 319 -0.71 19.12 -11.88
CA TYR A 319 -0.64 20.05 -10.74
C TYR A 319 0.54 21.00 -10.86
N ASP A 320 0.26 22.29 -10.73
CA ASP A 320 1.24 23.36 -10.58
C ASP A 320 1.22 23.91 -9.15
N PRO A 321 2.27 23.68 -8.34
CA PRO A 321 2.32 24.13 -6.95
C PRO A 321 2.40 25.65 -6.79
N LYS A 322 2.73 26.41 -7.85
CA LYS A 322 2.79 27.88 -7.80
C LYS A 322 1.42 28.51 -7.90
N THR A 323 0.56 27.94 -8.74
CA THR A 323 -0.79 28.45 -8.98
C THR A 323 -1.85 27.70 -8.20
N GLY A 324 -1.55 26.49 -7.73
CA GLY A 324 -2.50 25.56 -7.09
C GLY A 324 -3.47 24.89 -8.08
N LYS A 325 -3.31 25.12 -9.39
CA LYS A 325 -4.18 24.54 -10.44
C LYS A 325 -3.75 23.12 -10.80
N GLY A 326 -4.69 22.39 -11.38
CA GLY A 326 -4.49 20.99 -11.77
C GLY A 326 -4.61 20.02 -10.61
N THR A 327 -4.99 18.79 -10.90
CA THR A 327 -5.21 17.74 -9.91
C THR A 327 -4.25 16.55 -10.07
N LEU A 328 -3.77 16.31 -11.30
CA LEU A 328 -2.90 15.19 -11.61
C LEU A 328 -1.50 15.39 -11.01
N GLY A 329 -1.11 14.49 -10.13
CA GLY A 329 0.15 14.54 -9.39
C GLY A 329 0.05 15.20 -8.00
N ARG A 330 -1.08 15.83 -7.66
CA ARG A 330 -1.33 16.47 -6.36
C ARG A 330 -1.51 15.45 -5.23
N ASN A 331 -1.35 15.91 -3.99
CA ASN A 331 -1.67 15.16 -2.77
C ASN A 331 -0.83 13.87 -2.58
N TYR A 332 0.42 13.86 -3.03
CA TYR A 332 1.30 12.74 -2.71
C TYR A 332 1.56 12.68 -1.20
N CYS A 333 1.29 11.52 -0.61
CA CYS A 333 1.53 11.23 0.81
C CYS A 333 2.36 9.95 0.98
N TYR A 334 3.16 9.91 2.05
CA TYR A 334 3.95 8.75 2.44
C TYR A 334 3.79 8.46 3.92
N GLN A 335 3.42 7.22 4.25
CA GLN A 335 3.12 6.82 5.62
C GLN A 335 4.38 6.67 6.47
N MET A 336 4.32 7.20 7.69
CA MET A 336 5.42 7.18 8.65
C MET A 336 5.38 5.93 9.54
N ASN A 337 6.55 5.37 9.82
CA ASN A 337 6.74 4.36 10.86
C ASN A 337 7.65 4.88 11.97
N MET A 338 7.30 4.55 13.22
CA MET A 338 8.06 4.90 14.40
C MET A 338 8.00 3.72 15.39
N GLY A 339 8.80 3.77 16.45
CA GLY A 339 8.70 2.73 17.48
C GLY A 339 9.80 2.77 18.53
N THR A 340 9.66 1.87 19.49
CA THR A 340 10.62 1.64 20.58
C THR A 340 10.85 0.16 20.77
N THR A 341 12.11 -0.26 20.82
CA THR A 341 12.49 -1.65 21.09
C THR A 341 12.80 -1.85 22.57
N ALA A 342 12.15 -2.82 23.19
CA ALA A 342 12.39 -3.28 24.56
C ALA A 342 13.29 -4.52 24.55
N PHE A 343 14.24 -4.61 25.48
CA PHE A 343 15.21 -5.71 25.62
C PHE A 343 15.00 -6.43 26.95
N PHE A 344 15.21 -7.75 26.94
CA PHE A 344 14.90 -8.67 28.05
C PHE A 344 16.05 -9.66 28.28
N ASP A 345 16.07 -10.28 29.47
CA ASP A 345 16.86 -11.50 29.72
C ASP A 345 16.14 -12.74 29.20
N GLU A 346 14.81 -12.68 29.13
CA GLU A 346 13.93 -13.73 28.67
C GLU A 346 13.99 -13.87 27.14
N GLN A 347 13.94 -15.10 26.65
CA GLN A 347 13.87 -15.39 25.21
C GLN A 347 12.44 -15.46 24.72
N PHE A 348 12.25 -14.95 23.50
CA PHE A 348 11.04 -15.09 22.68
C PHE A 348 11.42 -15.76 21.37
N ASN A 349 10.54 -16.54 20.77
CA ASN A 349 10.80 -17.19 19.48
C ASN A 349 10.65 -16.19 18.33
N THR A 350 11.39 -15.09 18.36
CA THR A 350 11.30 -13.98 17.40
C THR A 350 11.74 -14.34 15.99
N PHE A 351 12.43 -15.46 15.82
CA PHE A 351 12.83 -16.01 14.51
C PHE A 351 11.67 -16.69 13.76
N MET A 352 10.56 -16.96 14.44
CA MET A 352 9.31 -17.45 13.85
C MET A 352 8.29 -16.31 13.77
N GLY A 353 7.31 -16.46 12.90
CA GLY A 353 6.22 -15.50 12.80
C GLY A 353 5.61 -15.44 11.41
N SER A 354 4.73 -14.48 11.21
CA SER A 354 4.21 -14.16 9.88
C SER A 354 4.11 -12.65 9.70
N GLY A 355 3.92 -12.22 8.46
CA GLY A 355 3.86 -10.81 8.11
C GLY A 355 2.82 -10.02 8.91
N ALA A 356 1.71 -10.67 9.26
CA ALA A 356 0.59 -10.05 9.96
C ALA A 356 0.29 -10.69 11.33
N LEU A 357 1.23 -11.44 11.90
CA LEU A 357 1.11 -11.97 13.26
C LEU A 357 1.34 -10.85 14.28
N GLY A 358 0.27 -10.20 14.74
CA GLY A 358 0.39 -9.03 15.58
C GLY A 358 -0.82 -8.73 16.44
N THR A 359 -0.64 -7.76 17.32
CA THR A 359 -1.65 -7.12 18.16
C THR A 359 -1.51 -5.61 18.02
N THR A 360 -2.61 -4.90 17.94
CA THR A 360 -2.67 -3.45 17.72
C THR A 360 -3.66 -2.77 18.66
N SER A 361 -3.58 -1.44 18.72
CA SER A 361 -4.52 -0.54 19.39
C SER A 361 -4.70 0.71 18.54
N ASP A 362 -5.95 1.21 18.50
CA ASP A 362 -6.35 2.39 17.75
C ASP A 362 -6.66 3.60 18.63
N ASP A 363 -6.33 3.55 19.93
CA ASP A 363 -6.64 4.63 20.87
C ASP A 363 -6.06 5.99 20.44
N PHE A 364 -4.95 5.99 19.68
CA PHE A 364 -4.31 7.19 19.12
C PHE A 364 -4.45 7.31 17.61
N ASN A 365 -5.39 6.60 16.98
CA ASN A 365 -5.59 6.64 15.54
C ASN A 365 -6.85 7.42 15.17
N GLY A 366 -6.84 8.07 14.01
CA GLY A 366 -7.97 8.86 13.51
C GLY A 366 -8.37 9.94 14.51
N ASP A 367 -9.62 9.91 14.90
CA ASP A 367 -10.28 10.87 15.80
C ASP A 367 -10.66 10.24 17.16
N ASN A 368 -9.97 9.18 17.54
CA ASN A 368 -10.25 8.45 18.78
C ASN A 368 -9.79 9.19 20.06
N PHE A 369 -9.04 10.27 19.92
CA PHE A 369 -8.58 11.11 21.03
C PHE A 369 -8.67 12.60 20.67
N ASP A 370 -8.57 13.47 21.67
CA ASP A 370 -8.68 14.91 21.47
C ASP A 370 -7.38 15.51 20.90
N HIS A 371 -7.49 16.16 19.74
CA HIS A 371 -6.39 16.86 19.09
C HIS A 371 -6.29 18.35 19.47
N SER A 372 -7.16 18.87 20.34
CA SER A 372 -7.22 20.33 20.61
C SER A 372 -5.88 20.91 21.03
N LYS A 373 -5.12 20.17 21.82
CA LYS A 373 -3.80 20.58 22.35
C LYS A 373 -2.62 20.11 21.50
N GLU A 374 -2.87 19.24 20.50
CA GLU A 374 -1.81 18.68 19.67
C GLU A 374 -1.53 19.59 18.47
N LYS A 375 -0.33 19.47 17.90
CA LYS A 375 0.07 20.20 16.67
C LYS A 375 -0.19 19.40 15.38
N PHE A 376 -1.09 18.42 15.47
CA PHE A 376 -1.41 17.54 14.36
C PHE A 376 -2.89 17.11 14.41
N LEU A 377 -3.37 16.59 13.31
CA LEU A 377 -4.65 15.89 13.16
C LEU A 377 -4.42 14.42 12.79
N HIS A 378 -5.46 13.61 12.86
CA HIS A 378 -5.39 12.18 12.67
C HIS A 378 -4.56 11.52 13.79
N GLY A 379 -3.76 10.50 13.45
CA GLY A 379 -2.99 9.80 14.47
C GLY A 379 -2.25 8.59 13.91
N ALA A 380 -2.11 7.58 14.75
CA ALA A 380 -1.42 6.34 14.43
C ALA A 380 -2.00 5.17 15.22
N MET A 381 -2.01 3.98 14.63
CA MET A 381 -2.13 2.76 15.43
C MET A 381 -0.82 2.49 16.16
N ILE A 382 -0.93 1.87 17.36
CA ILE A 382 0.22 1.34 18.11
C ILE A 382 0.13 -0.18 18.11
N TYR A 383 1.23 -0.86 17.78
CA TYR A 383 1.23 -2.30 17.57
C TYR A 383 2.51 -3.00 18.05
N SER A 384 2.42 -4.31 18.18
CA SER A 384 3.60 -5.19 18.17
C SER A 384 3.34 -6.35 17.23
N VAL A 385 4.34 -6.70 16.41
CA VAL A 385 4.23 -7.77 15.42
C VAL A 385 5.41 -8.71 15.51
N GLN A 386 5.14 -10.00 15.33
CA GLN A 386 6.13 -11.05 15.24
C GLN A 386 6.33 -11.43 13.77
N LEU A 387 7.00 -10.53 13.03
CA LEU A 387 7.32 -10.73 11.61
C LEU A 387 8.31 -11.87 11.36
N GLY A 388 9.10 -12.19 12.39
CA GLY A 388 10.28 -13.04 12.32
C GLY A 388 11.58 -12.23 12.20
N THR A 389 12.44 -12.39 13.19
CA THR A 389 13.80 -11.82 13.18
C THR A 389 14.68 -12.63 12.25
N ARG A 390 15.22 -12.00 11.23
CA ARG A 390 16.07 -12.63 10.21
C ARG A 390 17.52 -12.18 10.40
N PRO A 391 18.52 -13.08 10.34
CA PRO A 391 19.89 -12.81 10.80
C PRO A 391 20.63 -11.71 10.00
N ILE A 392 20.32 -11.52 8.71
CA ILE A 392 20.98 -10.51 7.88
C ILE A 392 20.26 -9.14 8.00
N GLN A 393 18.93 -9.14 8.02
CA GLN A 393 18.13 -7.92 8.03
C GLN A 393 17.96 -7.30 9.41
N SER A 394 18.09 -8.10 10.47
CA SER A 394 17.74 -7.68 11.83
C SER A 394 18.97 -7.62 12.72
N ALA A 395 19.17 -6.48 13.36
CA ALA A 395 20.23 -6.28 14.35
C ALA A 395 19.68 -5.59 15.61
N PRO A 396 18.87 -6.30 16.43
CA PRO A 396 18.31 -5.73 17.65
C PRO A 396 19.43 -5.54 18.68
N LEU A 397 19.89 -4.30 18.84
CA LEU A 397 20.92 -3.91 19.77
C LEU A 397 20.45 -2.81 20.70
N PRO A 398 20.65 -2.92 22.03
CA PRO A 398 20.37 -1.85 22.97
C PRO A 398 21.24 -0.62 22.70
N ALA A 399 20.85 0.51 23.30
CA ALA A 399 21.63 1.73 23.20
C ALA A 399 23.04 1.52 23.79
N GLY A 400 24.07 2.03 23.10
CA GLY A 400 25.47 1.90 23.53
C GLY A 400 26.13 0.54 23.26
N ALA A 401 25.41 -0.42 22.67
CA ALA A 401 26.01 -1.70 22.29
C ALA A 401 27.06 -1.51 21.17
N PRO A 402 28.12 -2.33 21.15
CA PRO A 402 29.10 -2.34 20.06
C PRO A 402 28.44 -2.53 18.69
N THR A 403 28.95 -1.84 17.66
CA THR A 403 28.39 -1.88 16.29
C THR A 403 29.27 -2.66 15.31
N TRP A 404 30.42 -3.18 15.76
CA TRP A 404 31.35 -3.98 14.96
C TRP A 404 32.22 -4.89 15.84
N GLY A 405 32.92 -5.85 15.22
CA GLY A 405 33.85 -6.74 15.87
C GLY A 405 33.22 -7.90 16.66
N ALA A 406 34.02 -8.55 17.52
CA ALA A 406 33.61 -9.73 18.28
C ALA A 406 32.48 -9.41 19.27
N GLU A 407 32.57 -8.29 19.96
CA GLU A 407 31.56 -7.88 20.95
C GLU A 407 30.22 -7.51 20.29
N PHE A 408 30.24 -6.95 19.08
CA PHE A 408 29.03 -6.80 18.28
C PHE A 408 28.33 -8.14 18.01
N LYS A 409 29.13 -9.15 17.57
CA LYS A 409 28.57 -10.49 17.29
C LYS A 409 27.97 -11.13 18.54
N LYS A 410 28.64 -11.02 19.69
CA LYS A 410 28.11 -11.50 20.98
C LYS A 410 26.82 -10.79 21.37
N ALA A 411 26.79 -9.46 21.30
CA ALA A 411 25.62 -8.66 21.64
C ALA A 411 24.44 -8.96 20.70
N LEU A 412 24.69 -9.10 19.39
CA LEU A 412 23.67 -9.44 18.40
C LEU A 412 23.08 -10.83 18.68
N ASN A 413 23.93 -11.85 18.85
CA ASN A 413 23.49 -13.21 19.15
C ASN A 413 22.65 -13.28 20.45
N TYR A 414 23.07 -12.57 21.49
CA TYR A 414 22.31 -12.51 22.75
C TYR A 414 20.94 -11.86 22.57
N ASN A 415 20.87 -10.70 21.91
CA ASN A 415 19.64 -9.93 21.79
C ASN A 415 18.71 -10.41 20.67
N PHE A 416 19.17 -11.25 19.75
CA PHE A 416 18.42 -11.71 18.57
C PHE A 416 17.04 -12.26 18.91
N THR A 417 16.92 -13.02 20.02
CA THR A 417 15.66 -13.59 20.51
C THR A 417 15.11 -12.90 21.76
N ARG A 418 15.67 -11.75 22.17
CA ARG A 418 15.37 -11.08 23.45
C ARG A 418 14.88 -9.63 23.28
N ALA A 419 14.35 -9.32 22.13
CA ALA A 419 13.87 -7.97 21.83
C ALA A 419 12.42 -7.98 21.33
N ILE A 420 11.61 -7.02 21.80
CA ILE A 420 10.24 -6.78 21.34
C ILE A 420 10.14 -5.33 20.91
N THR A 421 9.63 -5.08 19.71
CA THR A 421 9.38 -3.72 19.23
C THR A 421 7.90 -3.35 19.40
N VAL A 422 7.65 -2.23 20.05
CA VAL A 422 6.37 -1.52 20.02
C VAL A 422 6.46 -0.53 18.87
N GLY A 423 5.72 -0.78 17.81
CA GLY A 423 5.66 0.06 16.63
C GLY A 423 4.50 1.06 16.68
N GLY A 424 4.61 2.08 15.85
CA GLY A 424 3.52 2.98 15.50
C GLY A 424 3.51 3.18 14.00
N GLN A 425 2.32 3.30 13.40
CA GLN A 425 2.16 3.60 11.99
C GLN A 425 1.22 4.79 11.85
N GLY A 426 1.76 5.93 11.42
CA GLY A 426 1.09 7.22 11.45
C GLY A 426 0.57 7.67 10.10
N ALA A 427 -0.57 8.36 10.14
CA ALA A 427 -1.14 9.01 8.98
C ALA A 427 -0.21 10.09 8.42
N SER A 428 -0.29 10.33 7.10
CA SER A 428 0.32 11.47 6.43
C SER A 428 -0.75 12.23 5.67
N LEU A 429 -0.80 13.54 5.89
CA LEU A 429 -1.84 14.39 5.32
C LEU A 429 -1.30 15.18 4.11
N PRO A 430 -2.14 15.42 3.08
CA PRO A 430 -1.71 16.05 1.86
C PRO A 430 -1.32 17.51 2.07
N HIS A 431 -0.21 17.90 1.46
CA HIS A 431 0.35 19.25 1.53
C HIS A 431 0.69 19.77 0.12
N LYS A 432 0.47 21.06 -0.15
CA LYS A 432 0.64 21.67 -1.47
C LYS A 432 2.03 21.47 -2.10
N ASN A 433 3.07 21.29 -1.28
CA ASN A 433 4.45 21.11 -1.74
C ASN A 433 4.83 19.62 -1.95
N ASN A 434 3.94 18.70 -1.62
CA ASN A 434 4.16 17.25 -1.78
C ASN A 434 3.40 16.74 -3.01
N TYR A 435 4.10 16.53 -4.13
CA TYR A 435 3.47 16.22 -5.40
C TYR A 435 4.38 15.43 -6.35
N LEU A 436 3.76 14.89 -7.39
CA LEU A 436 4.40 14.17 -8.49
C LEU A 436 4.40 15.06 -9.75
N SER A 437 5.45 14.95 -10.54
CA SER A 437 5.57 15.61 -11.85
C SER A 437 6.48 14.81 -12.78
N LEU A 438 6.61 15.18 -14.03
CA LEU A 438 7.62 14.59 -14.91
C LEU A 438 8.96 15.30 -14.75
N ASP A 439 10.05 14.54 -14.82
CA ASP A 439 11.38 15.12 -14.85
C ASP A 439 11.71 15.63 -16.26
N PRO A 440 12.18 16.88 -16.42
CA PRO A 440 12.47 17.46 -17.73
C PRO A 440 13.76 16.93 -18.35
N THR A 441 14.64 16.30 -17.57
CA THR A 441 16.00 15.92 -18.00
C THR A 441 16.18 14.42 -18.11
N TYR A 442 15.76 13.68 -17.09
CA TYR A 442 16.07 12.26 -16.96
C TYR A 442 14.96 11.40 -17.57
N LYS A 443 15.37 10.33 -18.24
CA LYS A 443 14.48 9.35 -18.88
C LYS A 443 14.79 7.94 -18.40
N ASP A 444 13.78 7.07 -18.48
CA ASP A 444 13.94 5.64 -18.25
C ASP A 444 14.54 4.92 -19.47
N ALA A 445 14.78 3.61 -19.35
CA ALA A 445 15.33 2.78 -20.42
C ALA A 445 14.40 2.66 -21.65
N PHE A 446 13.15 3.07 -21.54
CA PHE A 446 12.14 3.06 -22.61
C PHE A 446 11.93 4.44 -23.25
N GLY A 447 12.74 5.43 -22.87
CA GLY A 447 12.71 6.79 -23.42
C GLY A 447 11.65 7.71 -22.82
N MET A 448 10.87 7.26 -21.81
CA MET A 448 9.89 8.10 -21.13
C MET A 448 10.57 8.97 -20.06
N PRO A 449 10.10 10.22 -19.83
CA PRO A 449 10.55 11.01 -18.69
C PRO A 449 10.41 10.22 -17.38
N LEU A 450 11.38 10.32 -16.47
CA LEU A 450 11.24 9.78 -15.13
C LEU A 450 10.14 10.52 -14.36
N LEU A 451 9.46 9.83 -13.46
CA LEU A 451 8.61 10.50 -12.50
C LEU A 451 9.48 11.25 -11.49
N ARG A 452 9.17 12.52 -11.26
CA ARG A 452 9.83 13.37 -10.26
C ARG A 452 8.97 13.47 -9.02
N LEU A 453 9.55 13.03 -7.92
CA LEU A 453 8.96 13.09 -6.59
C LEU A 453 9.46 14.34 -5.87
N THR A 454 8.55 15.24 -5.51
CA THR A 454 8.83 16.37 -4.61
C THR A 454 8.14 16.08 -3.29
N TYR A 455 8.90 15.82 -2.22
CA TYR A 455 8.33 15.41 -0.93
C TYR A 455 9.28 15.66 0.24
N ASN A 456 8.72 16.18 1.33
CA ASN A 456 9.35 16.13 2.65
C ASN A 456 8.28 15.97 3.72
N PHE A 457 8.69 15.50 4.89
CA PHE A 457 7.81 15.47 6.05
C PHE A 457 7.45 16.89 6.47
N THR A 458 6.18 17.09 6.78
CA THR A 458 5.62 18.35 7.25
C THR A 458 5.79 18.52 8.77
N ASP A 459 5.50 19.69 9.30
CA ASP A 459 5.51 19.93 10.75
C ASP A 459 4.45 19.07 11.47
N GLN A 460 3.30 18.85 10.84
CA GLN A 460 2.26 17.91 11.25
C GLN A 460 2.84 16.49 11.39
N ASP A 461 3.56 16.00 10.39
CA ASP A 461 4.16 14.67 10.40
C ASP A 461 5.20 14.54 11.53
N ARG A 462 6.05 15.56 11.71
CA ARG A 462 7.08 15.58 12.76
C ARG A 462 6.47 15.59 14.17
N ALA A 463 5.39 16.36 14.36
CA ALA A 463 4.68 16.44 15.64
C ALA A 463 4.00 15.10 15.98
N LEU A 464 3.28 14.50 15.02
CA LEU A 464 2.65 13.20 15.17
C LEU A 464 3.68 12.10 15.45
N HIS A 465 4.76 12.05 14.66
CA HIS A 465 5.82 11.06 14.84
C HIS A 465 6.45 11.14 16.24
N LYS A 466 6.73 12.36 16.73
CA LYS A 466 7.27 12.56 18.08
C LYS A 466 6.30 12.05 19.14
N PHE A 467 5.03 12.45 19.07
CA PHE A 467 3.98 12.04 20.01
C PHE A 467 3.86 10.51 20.08
N ILE A 468 3.72 9.84 18.97
CA ILE A 468 3.56 8.38 18.93
C ILE A 468 4.85 7.65 19.34
N THR A 469 6.03 8.15 18.96
CA THR A 469 7.31 7.58 19.44
C THR A 469 7.38 7.62 20.97
N ASP A 470 6.92 8.71 21.59
CA ASP A 470 6.89 8.83 23.05
C ASP A 470 5.87 7.83 23.65
N LYS A 471 4.68 7.66 23.04
CA LYS A 471 3.66 6.67 23.48
C LYS A 471 4.17 5.23 23.34
N THR A 472 4.87 4.89 22.27
CA THR A 472 5.48 3.55 22.15
C THR A 472 6.52 3.28 23.24
N ALA A 473 7.28 4.30 23.66
CA ALA A 473 8.23 4.19 24.75
C ALA A 473 7.54 4.03 26.12
N GLU A 474 6.40 4.68 26.36
CA GLU A 474 5.58 4.50 27.57
C GLU A 474 5.09 3.05 27.70
N VAL A 475 4.58 2.47 26.61
CA VAL A 475 4.14 1.06 26.58
C VAL A 475 5.32 0.11 26.75
N ALA A 476 6.43 0.34 26.03
CA ALA A 476 7.62 -0.51 26.13
C ALA A 476 8.19 -0.58 27.56
N LYS A 477 8.21 0.53 28.29
CA LYS A 477 8.66 0.58 29.71
C LYS A 477 7.79 -0.23 30.65
N ARG A 478 6.53 -0.45 30.33
CA ARG A 478 5.56 -1.21 31.16
C ARG A 478 5.57 -2.71 30.89
N MET A 479 6.35 -3.18 29.90
CA MET A 479 6.47 -4.61 29.66
C MET A 479 7.15 -5.31 30.84
N GLN A 480 6.51 -6.34 31.39
CA GLN A 480 7.06 -7.12 32.50
C GLN A 480 8.42 -7.70 32.12
N GLY A 481 9.43 -7.54 32.96
CA GLY A 481 10.78 -8.06 32.76
C GLY A 481 11.65 -7.27 31.77
N VAL A 482 11.19 -6.09 31.33
CA VAL A 482 12.01 -5.20 30.50
C VAL A 482 13.26 -4.73 31.26
N LYS A 483 14.43 -4.83 30.63
CA LYS A 483 15.72 -4.39 31.19
C LYS A 483 16.15 -3.03 30.68
N SER A 484 15.92 -2.79 29.42
CA SER A 484 16.21 -1.51 28.80
C SER A 484 15.30 -1.28 27.58
N ILE A 485 15.19 -0.02 27.15
CA ILE A 485 14.51 0.33 25.93
C ILE A 485 15.43 1.15 25.03
N LYS A 486 15.25 1.00 23.71
CA LYS A 486 15.85 1.87 22.71
C LYS A 486 14.73 2.57 21.94
N LYS A 487 14.49 3.82 22.31
CA LYS A 487 13.50 4.67 21.63
C LYS A 487 13.98 4.98 20.20
N GLY A 488 13.08 4.95 19.23
CA GLY A 488 13.37 5.36 17.86
C GLY A 488 13.77 6.83 17.78
N ALA A 489 14.58 7.17 16.80
CA ALA A 489 14.92 8.57 16.52
C ALA A 489 13.71 9.31 15.96
N TYR A 490 13.60 10.60 16.27
CA TYR A 490 12.59 11.46 15.65
C TYR A 490 12.88 11.70 14.18
N LEU A 491 11.83 12.04 13.41
CA LEU A 491 11.95 12.28 11.98
C LEU A 491 13.00 13.35 11.66
N LYS A 492 13.84 13.01 10.70
CA LYS A 492 14.67 13.94 9.92
C LYS A 492 13.98 14.20 8.58
N ASP A 493 14.70 14.79 7.64
CA ASP A 493 14.22 14.92 6.28
C ASP A 493 14.02 13.55 5.64
N TYR A 494 13.03 13.47 4.75
CA TYR A 494 12.68 12.25 4.08
C TYR A 494 13.81 11.74 3.18
N SER A 495 13.97 10.44 3.10
CA SER A 495 14.86 9.77 2.16
C SER A 495 14.17 8.59 1.50
N VAL A 496 14.33 8.45 0.20
CA VAL A 496 13.80 7.31 -0.57
C VAL A 496 14.61 6.02 -0.37
N VAL A 497 15.82 6.13 0.19
CA VAL A 497 16.78 5.01 0.26
C VAL A 497 16.47 3.99 1.36
N PRO A 498 16.25 4.41 2.62
CA PRO A 498 15.97 3.44 3.68
C PRO A 498 14.58 2.85 3.53
N TYR A 499 14.45 1.58 3.89
CA TYR A 499 13.15 0.96 4.07
C TYR A 499 12.47 1.55 5.32
N GLN A 500 11.28 2.07 5.14
CA GLN A 500 10.44 2.60 6.22
C GLN A 500 9.04 1.95 6.13
N SER A 501 8.23 2.44 5.20
CA SER A 501 7.01 1.79 4.72
C SER A 501 7.06 1.73 3.20
N THR A 502 6.06 1.12 2.56
CA THR A 502 5.89 1.16 1.10
C THR A 502 4.54 1.77 0.73
N HIS A 503 3.96 2.49 1.68
CA HIS A 503 2.61 3.04 1.58
C HIS A 503 2.65 4.45 0.98
N ASN A 504 2.71 4.48 -0.35
CA ASN A 504 2.66 5.68 -1.16
C ASN A 504 1.22 5.88 -1.66
N THR A 505 0.66 7.07 -1.52
CA THR A 505 -0.72 7.38 -1.89
C THR A 505 -0.84 8.74 -2.58
N GLY A 506 -1.97 8.97 -3.26
CA GLY A 506 -2.24 10.22 -3.94
C GLY A 506 -1.70 10.30 -5.37
N GLY A 507 -1.76 11.47 -5.97
CA GLY A 507 -1.33 11.73 -7.35
C GLY A 507 -2.38 11.47 -8.43
N THR A 508 -3.39 10.63 -8.18
CA THR A 508 -4.54 10.39 -9.05
C THR A 508 -5.83 10.30 -8.23
N THR A 509 -6.02 11.26 -7.33
CA THR A 509 -7.06 11.24 -6.30
C THR A 509 -8.47 11.09 -6.86
N MET A 510 -9.33 10.35 -6.14
CA MET A 510 -10.75 10.24 -6.42
C MET A 510 -11.54 11.33 -5.70
N GLY A 511 -12.75 11.65 -6.18
CA GLY A 511 -13.62 12.59 -5.51
C GLY A 511 -14.96 12.74 -6.20
N ALA A 512 -15.86 13.51 -5.58
CA ALA A 512 -17.16 13.86 -6.14
C ALA A 512 -17.11 15.10 -7.06
N ASP A 513 -15.99 15.83 -7.05
CA ASP A 513 -15.83 17.06 -7.79
C ASP A 513 -14.60 16.99 -8.72
N ARG A 514 -14.84 17.28 -10.00
CA ARG A 514 -13.84 17.32 -11.06
C ARG A 514 -12.71 18.33 -10.79
N GLU A 515 -13.02 19.46 -10.17
CA GLU A 515 -12.04 20.52 -9.89
C GLU A 515 -11.03 20.12 -8.82
N THR A 516 -11.32 19.07 -8.06
CA THR A 516 -10.49 18.65 -6.92
C THR A 516 -9.98 17.22 -7.01
N SER A 517 -10.36 16.48 -8.06
CA SER A 517 -9.99 15.07 -8.24
C SER A 517 -9.62 14.74 -9.68
N VAL A 518 -8.88 13.65 -9.89
CA VAL A 518 -8.51 13.12 -11.21
C VAL A 518 -9.56 12.16 -11.74
N VAL A 519 -10.20 11.43 -10.86
CA VAL A 519 -11.26 10.46 -11.17
C VAL A 519 -12.46 10.66 -10.28
N ASN A 520 -13.63 10.23 -10.76
CA ASN A 520 -14.87 10.26 -9.98
C ASN A 520 -14.91 9.13 -8.92
N THR A 521 -16.01 9.02 -8.20
CA THR A 521 -16.20 8.05 -7.11
C THR A 521 -16.29 6.58 -7.56
N TYR A 522 -16.39 6.32 -8.86
CA TYR A 522 -16.24 4.98 -9.48
C TYR A 522 -14.87 4.79 -10.14
N LEU A 523 -13.92 5.70 -9.89
CA LEU A 523 -12.56 5.69 -10.43
C LEU A 523 -12.49 5.86 -11.95
N GLN A 524 -13.56 6.39 -12.58
CA GLN A 524 -13.62 6.77 -13.98
C GLN A 524 -12.96 8.14 -14.15
N HIS A 525 -12.11 8.30 -15.16
CA HIS A 525 -11.41 9.55 -15.43
C HIS A 525 -12.37 10.62 -15.99
N TRP A 526 -12.26 11.85 -15.47
CA TRP A 526 -13.15 12.94 -15.87
C TRP A 526 -13.05 13.33 -17.36
N ASP A 527 -11.88 13.14 -18.01
CA ASP A 527 -11.64 13.54 -19.41
C ASP A 527 -11.79 12.41 -20.42
N ALA A 528 -12.11 11.20 -19.98
CA ALA A 528 -12.28 10.03 -20.86
C ALA A 528 -13.14 8.97 -20.16
N ASP A 529 -14.40 8.86 -20.57
CA ASP A 529 -15.40 7.99 -19.92
C ASP A 529 -15.04 6.49 -19.95
N ASN A 530 -14.20 6.06 -20.86
CA ASN A 530 -13.75 4.67 -20.98
C ASN A 530 -12.33 4.42 -20.43
N LEU A 531 -11.85 5.37 -19.59
CA LEU A 531 -10.59 5.25 -18.86
C LEU A 531 -10.87 5.17 -17.37
N PHE A 532 -10.35 4.14 -16.72
CA PHE A 532 -10.42 3.96 -15.27
C PHE A 532 -9.02 3.91 -14.68
N VAL A 533 -8.85 4.48 -13.48
CA VAL A 533 -7.55 4.52 -12.80
C VAL A 533 -7.73 4.02 -11.37
N VAL A 534 -7.10 2.90 -11.03
CA VAL A 534 -7.33 2.22 -9.76
C VAL A 534 -6.03 1.91 -9.01
N GLY A 535 -6.03 2.19 -7.71
CA GLY A 535 -4.91 1.92 -6.81
C GLY A 535 -4.81 2.94 -5.67
N ALA A 536 -3.72 2.89 -4.92
CA ALA A 536 -3.47 3.82 -3.82
C ALA A 536 -3.30 5.30 -4.28
N GLY A 537 -3.13 5.52 -5.58
CA GLY A 537 -3.14 6.86 -6.18
C GLY A 537 -4.45 7.60 -6.00
N ASN A 538 -5.56 6.88 -5.80
CA ASN A 538 -6.89 7.45 -5.63
C ASN A 538 -7.18 7.98 -4.21
N PHE A 539 -6.29 7.74 -3.26
CA PHE A 539 -6.45 8.15 -1.88
C PHE A 539 -6.26 9.65 -1.72
N GLN A 540 -7.09 10.26 -0.88
CA GLN A 540 -7.00 11.68 -0.56
C GLN A 540 -5.89 12.00 0.46
N HIS A 541 -5.58 11.03 1.32
CA HIS A 541 -4.49 11.08 2.31
C HIS A 541 -4.04 9.65 2.61
N ASN A 542 -2.97 9.53 3.39
CA ASN A 542 -2.54 8.23 3.91
C ASN A 542 -3.01 8.07 5.36
N SER A 543 -3.86 7.09 5.62
CA SER A 543 -4.36 6.79 6.96
C SER A 543 -3.28 6.21 7.88
N GLY A 544 -3.58 6.07 9.17
CA GLY A 544 -2.78 5.30 10.13
C GLY A 544 -2.76 3.78 9.88
N TYR A 545 -3.44 3.30 8.83
CA TYR A 545 -3.57 1.87 8.48
C TYR A 545 -2.81 1.50 7.21
N ASN A 546 -2.55 0.19 7.05
CA ASN A 546 -2.03 -0.33 5.78
C ASN A 546 -3.08 -0.17 4.67
N PRO A 547 -2.71 0.27 3.47
CA PRO A 547 -3.65 0.69 2.44
C PRO A 547 -4.30 -0.44 1.65
N THR A 548 -3.78 -1.69 1.73
CA THR A 548 -4.10 -2.75 0.76
C THR A 548 -5.56 -3.17 0.76
N ASP A 549 -6.23 -3.23 1.92
CA ASP A 549 -7.66 -3.55 2.00
C ASP A 549 -8.50 -2.49 1.27
N THR A 550 -8.21 -1.21 1.50
CA THR A 550 -8.87 -0.10 0.81
C THR A 550 -8.58 -0.11 -0.69
N VAL A 551 -7.35 -0.46 -1.11
CA VAL A 551 -7.02 -0.65 -2.55
C VAL A 551 -7.85 -1.76 -3.17
N GLY A 552 -8.02 -2.89 -2.46
CA GLY A 552 -8.85 -4.01 -2.91
C GLY A 552 -10.34 -3.64 -2.99
N ALA A 553 -10.85 -2.97 -1.97
CA ALA A 553 -12.22 -2.48 -1.95
C ALA A 553 -12.50 -1.50 -3.10
N LEU A 554 -11.60 -0.55 -3.35
CA LEU A 554 -11.71 0.37 -4.49
C LEU A 554 -11.64 -0.37 -5.83
N ALA A 555 -10.87 -1.45 -5.95
CA ALA A 555 -10.83 -2.23 -7.19
C ALA A 555 -12.18 -2.91 -7.48
N TYR A 556 -12.86 -3.46 -6.48
CA TYR A 556 -14.23 -3.97 -6.64
C TYR A 556 -15.23 -2.88 -7.02
N ARG A 557 -15.16 -1.72 -6.36
CA ARG A 557 -16.00 -0.55 -6.71
C ARG A 557 -15.73 -0.06 -8.14
N CYS A 558 -14.48 0.01 -8.56
CA CYS A 558 -14.08 0.33 -9.93
C CYS A 558 -14.72 -0.63 -10.95
N THR A 559 -14.71 -1.92 -10.63
CA THR A 559 -15.30 -2.94 -11.49
C THR A 559 -16.81 -2.74 -11.68
N GLU A 560 -17.52 -2.38 -10.60
CA GLU A 560 -18.94 -2.01 -10.70
C GLU A 560 -19.14 -0.81 -11.62
N GLY A 561 -18.28 0.21 -11.49
CA GLY A 561 -18.28 1.38 -12.40
C GLY A 561 -18.05 0.97 -13.86
N ILE A 562 -17.07 0.13 -14.12
CA ILE A 562 -16.79 -0.37 -15.48
C ILE A 562 -18.00 -1.10 -16.07
N LEU A 563 -18.65 -1.96 -15.30
CA LEU A 563 -19.85 -2.69 -15.74
C LEU A 563 -21.05 -1.76 -15.98
N LYS A 564 -21.24 -0.73 -15.16
CA LYS A 564 -22.25 0.32 -15.39
C LYS A 564 -21.98 1.09 -16.68
N TYR A 565 -20.73 1.52 -16.88
CA TYR A 565 -20.30 2.18 -18.11
C TYR A 565 -20.48 1.27 -19.34
N HIS A 566 -20.04 0.03 -19.27
CA HIS A 566 -20.16 -0.93 -20.38
C HIS A 566 -21.62 -1.13 -20.82
N LYS A 567 -22.56 -1.15 -19.89
CA LYS A 567 -23.99 -1.29 -20.18
C LYS A 567 -24.63 -0.02 -20.75
N SER A 568 -24.23 1.15 -20.24
CA SER A 568 -24.88 2.43 -20.57
C SER A 568 -24.19 3.20 -21.70
N GLY A 569 -22.89 3.04 -21.86
CA GLY A 569 -22.03 3.87 -22.72
C GLY A 569 -21.90 5.33 -22.26
N LYS A 570 -22.36 5.65 -21.04
CA LYS A 570 -22.44 7.02 -20.50
C LYS A 570 -21.45 7.23 -19.35
N SER A 571 -21.00 8.47 -19.19
CA SER A 571 -20.25 8.88 -17.99
C SER A 571 -21.03 8.53 -16.72
N LEU A 572 -20.28 8.22 -15.66
CA LEU A 572 -20.79 7.92 -14.32
C LEU A 572 -20.72 9.15 -13.39
N ALA A 573 -20.36 10.30 -13.95
CA ALA A 573 -20.26 11.57 -13.24
C ALA A 573 -21.65 12.16 -12.94
#